data_64013ab1249dc295a5a3b67991a1491b
#
_entry.id   64013ab1249dc295a5a3b67991a1491b
#
_cell.length_a   1.000
_cell.length_b   1.000
_cell.length_c   1.000
_cell.angle_alpha   90.00
_cell.angle_beta   90.00
_cell.angle_gamma   90.00
#
_symmetry.space_group_name_H-M   'P 1'
#
loop_
_entity.id
_entity.type
_entity.pdbx_description
1 polymer ?
#
loop_
_entity_poly.entity_id
_entity_poly.type
_entity_poly.pdbx_seq_one_letter_code
_entity_poly.pdbx_strand_id
1 'polypeptide(L)'
;MRKNRKSSSHTHRNRIYITAFLLAGSFILGGCIIKKAKEADSKLPEIVIGIDYFEPYSYQTSDGEYKGVDVELAREAFQRLGYQPRFENIVWEDKDELLADGTIDCLWSSYSMNGREDKY
;
A
#
# COMPACT_ATOMS: atom_id res chain seq x y z
N MET A 1 -58.97 60.57 14.57
CA MET A 1 -57.58 60.38 14.05
C MET A 1 -57.14 58.92 14.38
N ARG A 2 -57.11 58.06 13.40
CA ARG A 2 -56.76 56.66 13.58
C ARG A 2 -55.35 56.40 12.96
N LYS A 3 -54.37 56.15 13.76
CA LYS A 3 -52.99 55.95 13.31
C LYS A 3 -52.79 54.41 13.03
N ASN A 4 -52.55 54.11 11.76
CA ASN A 4 -52.29 52.78 11.26
C ASN A 4 -50.92 52.29 11.74
N ARG A 5 -50.88 51.12 12.43
CA ARG A 5 -49.68 50.42 12.79
C ARG A 5 -49.67 49.09 12.03
N LYS A 6 -49.11 49.06 10.83
CA LYS A 6 -48.75 47.85 10.10
C LYS A 6 -47.33 48.01 9.58
N SER A 7 -46.54 47.04 9.88
CA SER A 7 -45.27 46.64 9.26
C SER A 7 -44.17 46.34 10.26
N SER A 8 -44.11 45.15 10.77
CA SER A 8 -42.87 44.64 11.37
C SER A 8 -42.78 43.07 11.37
N SER A 9 -43.54 42.37 10.53
CA SER A 9 -43.49 40.89 10.57
C SER A 9 -42.74 40.27 9.38
N HIS A 10 -42.40 41.02 8.34
CA HIS A 10 -41.74 40.44 7.16
C HIS A 10 -40.21 40.36 7.27
N THR A 11 -39.60 41.24 8.06
CA THR A 11 -38.13 41.34 8.13
C THR A 11 -37.50 40.18 8.94
N HIS A 12 -38.22 39.68 9.96
CA HIS A 12 -37.71 38.56 10.78
C HIS A 12 -37.79 37.18 10.06
N ARG A 13 -38.79 36.95 9.23
CA ARG A 13 -38.94 35.68 8.50
C ARG A 13 -37.84 35.49 7.44
N ASN A 14 -37.47 36.56 6.74
CA ASN A 14 -36.42 36.47 5.73
C ASN A 14 -35.01 36.27 6.32
N ARG A 15 -34.76 36.78 7.52
CA ARG A 15 -33.46 36.55 8.21
C ARG A 15 -33.28 35.14 8.67
N ILE A 16 -34.33 34.42 9.05
CA ILE A 16 -34.30 33.02 9.48
C ILE A 16 -33.99 32.09 8.30
N TYR A 17 -34.52 32.36 7.12
CA TYR A 17 -34.27 31.56 5.92
C TYR A 17 -32.85 31.75 5.39
N ILE A 18 -32.27 32.92 5.48
CA ILE A 18 -30.89 33.22 5.04
C ILE A 18 -29.88 32.53 5.96
N THR A 19 -30.10 32.51 7.27
CA THR A 19 -29.21 31.80 8.22
C THR A 19 -29.32 30.29 8.09
N ALA A 20 -30.51 29.72 7.81
CA ALA A 20 -30.72 28.31 7.59
C ALA A 20 -30.05 27.83 6.28
N PHE A 21 -30.03 28.66 5.24
CA PHE A 21 -29.41 28.33 3.96
C PHE A 21 -27.88 28.36 4.01
N LEU A 22 -27.28 29.22 4.83
CA LEU A 22 -25.83 29.28 5.04
C LEU A 22 -25.31 28.10 5.88
N LEU A 23 -26.10 27.57 6.81
CA LEU A 23 -25.74 26.39 7.60
C LEU A 23 -25.88 25.08 6.80
N ALA A 24 -26.83 25.00 5.86
CA ALA A 24 -26.97 23.81 5.01
C ALA A 24 -25.88 23.71 3.93
N GLY A 25 -25.34 24.85 3.47
CA GLY A 25 -24.25 24.88 2.47
C GLY A 25 -22.89 24.42 2.99
N SER A 26 -22.65 24.49 4.30
CA SER A 26 -21.37 24.09 4.91
C SER A 26 -21.19 22.57 5.06
N PHE A 27 -22.28 21.78 5.01
CA PHE A 27 -22.22 20.32 5.16
C PHE A 27 -21.89 19.57 3.83
N ILE A 28 -22.07 20.23 2.68
CA ILE A 28 -21.88 19.57 1.38
C ILE A 28 -20.41 19.63 0.92
N LEU A 29 -19.61 20.59 1.42
CA LEU A 29 -18.20 20.74 1.05
C LEU A 29 -17.22 19.88 1.88
N GLY A 30 -17.66 19.34 3.02
CA GLY A 30 -16.84 18.50 3.90
C GLY A 30 -16.75 17.02 3.46
N GLY A 31 -17.70 16.55 2.64
CA GLY A 31 -17.79 15.13 2.27
C GLY A 31 -16.87 14.69 1.14
N CYS A 32 -16.35 15.61 0.32
CA CYS A 32 -15.51 15.26 -0.83
C CYS A 32 -14.01 15.20 -0.53
N ILE A 33 -13.55 15.82 0.57
CA ILE A 33 -12.11 15.88 0.88
C ILE A 33 -11.63 14.61 1.57
N ILE A 34 -12.51 13.90 2.30
CA ILE A 34 -12.14 12.68 3.06
C ILE A 34 -12.04 11.44 2.16
N LYS A 35 -12.71 11.39 1.02
CA LYS A 35 -12.62 10.25 0.08
C LYS A 35 -11.35 10.24 -0.77
N LYS A 36 -10.68 11.37 -0.97
CA LYS A 36 -9.50 11.46 -1.83
C LYS A 36 -8.17 11.19 -1.10
N ALA A 37 -8.20 11.12 0.23
CA ALA A 37 -7.03 10.76 1.04
C ALA A 37 -6.87 9.24 1.26
N LYS A 38 -7.80 8.40 0.75
CA LYS A 38 -7.78 6.93 0.94
C LYS A 38 -7.36 6.15 -0.31
N GLU A 39 -7.02 6.87 -1.36
CA GLU A 39 -6.47 6.32 -2.61
C GLU A 39 -5.05 6.85 -2.88
N ALA A 40 -4.28 7.13 -1.84
CA ALA A 40 -2.83 7.06 -1.95
C ALA A 40 -2.52 5.56 -2.04
N ASP A 41 -2.21 5.13 -3.24
CA ASP A 41 -1.77 3.80 -3.62
C ASP A 41 -0.78 3.27 -2.56
N SER A 42 -1.27 2.48 -1.61
CA SER A 42 -0.45 1.80 -0.61
C SER A 42 0.09 0.51 -1.22
N LYS A 43 0.68 0.61 -2.42
CA LYS A 43 1.44 -0.48 -2.97
C LYS A 43 2.67 -0.63 -2.09
N LEU A 44 2.75 -1.77 -1.39
CA LEU A 44 3.91 -2.09 -0.59
C LEU A 44 5.16 -2.03 -1.46
N PRO A 45 6.30 -1.54 -0.93
CA PRO A 45 7.55 -1.58 -1.67
C PRO A 45 7.87 -3.02 -2.04
N GLU A 46 8.32 -3.23 -3.28
CA GLU A 46 8.73 -4.54 -3.77
C GLU A 46 10.11 -4.89 -3.19
N ILE A 47 10.31 -6.17 -2.89
CA ILE A 47 11.62 -6.75 -2.59
C ILE A 47 11.86 -7.93 -3.54
N VAL A 48 12.99 -7.90 -4.23
CA VAL A 48 13.38 -8.92 -5.21
C VAL A 48 14.24 -9.98 -4.55
N ILE A 49 13.74 -11.22 -4.57
CA ILE A 49 14.34 -12.36 -3.87
C ILE A 49 14.91 -13.33 -4.92
N GLY A 50 16.22 -13.43 -4.97
CA GLY A 50 16.91 -14.43 -5.80
C GLY A 50 16.77 -15.84 -5.19
N ILE A 51 16.27 -16.76 -5.99
CA ILE A 51 16.16 -18.19 -5.61
C ILE A 51 16.83 -19.07 -6.66
N ASP A 52 17.28 -20.24 -6.23
CA ASP A 52 17.71 -21.34 -7.13
C ASP A 52 16.65 -22.42 -7.18
N TYR A 53 16.69 -23.25 -8.21
CA TYR A 53 15.81 -24.40 -8.30
C TYR A 53 16.28 -25.52 -7.36
N PHE A 54 15.57 -25.72 -6.29
CA PHE A 54 15.86 -26.73 -5.28
C PHE A 54 14.58 -27.33 -4.67
N GLU A 55 13.96 -28.26 -5.37
CA GLU A 55 12.73 -28.90 -4.92
C GLU A 55 12.98 -29.81 -3.69
N PRO A 56 12.14 -29.79 -2.66
CA PRO A 56 10.85 -29.10 -2.51
C PRO A 56 10.94 -27.72 -1.86
N TYR A 57 12.12 -27.10 -1.74
CA TYR A 57 12.34 -25.86 -1.02
C TYR A 57 12.02 -24.63 -1.85
N SER A 58 12.52 -24.56 -3.07
CA SER A 58 12.25 -23.47 -4.02
C SER A 58 12.19 -24.02 -5.44
N TYR A 59 11.10 -23.77 -6.14
CA TYR A 59 10.92 -24.20 -7.53
C TYR A 59 9.83 -23.37 -8.22
N GLN A 60 9.83 -23.41 -9.53
CA GLN A 60 8.78 -22.80 -10.35
C GLN A 60 7.93 -23.90 -11.00
N THR A 61 6.63 -23.78 -10.88
CA THR A 61 5.68 -24.69 -11.51
C THR A 61 5.54 -24.42 -13.01
N SER A 62 4.92 -25.31 -13.74
CA SER A 62 4.74 -25.20 -15.21
C SER A 62 3.90 -23.99 -15.65
N ASP A 63 3.08 -23.45 -14.76
CA ASP A 63 2.29 -22.22 -14.95
C ASP A 63 3.04 -20.94 -14.51
N GLY A 64 4.31 -21.08 -14.10
CA GLY A 64 5.18 -19.99 -13.74
C GLY A 64 5.09 -19.52 -12.29
N GLU A 65 4.31 -20.21 -11.44
CA GLU A 65 4.19 -19.84 -10.03
C GLU A 65 5.38 -20.38 -9.22
N TYR A 66 5.93 -19.53 -8.34
CA TYR A 66 6.97 -19.95 -7.39
C TYR A 66 6.38 -20.61 -6.17
N LYS A 67 6.92 -21.80 -5.82
CA LYS A 67 6.47 -22.66 -4.71
C LYS A 67 7.64 -23.27 -3.95
N GLY A 68 7.31 -23.81 -2.78
CA GLY A 68 8.24 -24.51 -1.91
C GLY A 68 8.35 -23.88 -0.53
N VAL A 69 8.98 -24.60 0.38
CA VAL A 69 9.08 -24.19 1.80
C VAL A 69 9.76 -22.84 1.95
N ASP A 70 10.85 -22.63 1.23
CA ASP A 70 11.61 -21.37 1.29
C ASP A 70 10.81 -20.21 0.69
N VAL A 71 10.08 -20.45 -0.39
CA VAL A 71 9.21 -19.44 -1.04
C VAL A 71 8.08 -19.02 -0.11
N GLU A 72 7.43 -19.98 0.56
CA GLU A 72 6.34 -19.68 1.51
C GLU A 72 6.86 -18.91 2.73
N LEU A 73 8.00 -19.32 3.29
CA LEU A 73 8.63 -18.61 4.41
C LEU A 73 9.06 -17.20 4.05
N ALA A 74 9.71 -17.01 2.91
CA ALA A 74 10.12 -15.70 2.45
C ALA A 74 8.91 -14.80 2.20
N ARG A 75 7.86 -15.32 1.55
CA ARG A 75 6.62 -14.58 1.30
C ARG A 75 6.01 -14.07 2.60
N GLU A 76 5.84 -14.93 3.58
CA GLU A 76 5.28 -14.58 4.88
C GLU A 76 6.18 -13.59 5.65
N ALA A 77 7.50 -13.81 5.68
CA ALA A 77 8.44 -12.95 6.37
C ALA A 77 8.41 -11.51 5.81
N PHE A 78 8.53 -11.36 4.49
CA PHE A 78 8.57 -10.03 3.87
C PHE A 78 7.23 -9.31 3.88
N GLN A 79 6.11 -10.03 3.78
CA GLN A 79 4.78 -9.44 3.95
C GLN A 79 4.60 -8.87 5.37
N ARG A 80 5.06 -9.56 6.41
CA ARG A 80 5.05 -9.05 7.80
C ARG A 80 5.92 -7.81 7.98
N LEU A 81 7.00 -7.71 7.23
CA LEU A 81 7.87 -6.53 7.21
C LEU A 81 7.33 -5.37 6.37
N GLY A 82 6.19 -5.55 5.70
CA GLY A 82 5.56 -4.51 4.89
C GLY A 82 6.12 -4.40 3.48
N TYR A 83 6.68 -5.48 2.95
CA TYR A 83 7.15 -5.58 1.56
C TYR A 83 6.25 -6.48 0.73
N GLN A 84 6.29 -6.29 -0.58
CA GLN A 84 5.73 -7.22 -1.55
C GLN A 84 6.86 -8.06 -2.15
N PRO A 85 6.99 -9.35 -1.77
CA PRO A 85 8.05 -10.19 -2.29
C PRO A 85 7.80 -10.56 -3.76
N ARG A 86 8.85 -10.41 -4.59
CA ARG A 86 8.94 -10.89 -5.96
C ARG A 86 10.10 -11.87 -6.05
N PHE A 87 9.83 -13.06 -6.52
CA PHE A 87 10.83 -14.11 -6.67
C PHE A 87 11.44 -14.05 -8.07
N GLU A 88 12.74 -14.28 -8.15
CA GLU A 88 13.51 -14.35 -9.39
C GLU A 88 14.36 -15.62 -9.36
N ASN A 89 14.19 -16.49 -10.37
CA ASN A 89 15.06 -17.64 -10.52
C ASN A 89 16.38 -17.20 -11.15
N ILE A 90 17.48 -17.39 -10.45
CA ILE A 90 18.80 -16.91 -10.86
C ILE A 90 19.71 -18.04 -11.26
N VAL A 91 20.71 -17.73 -12.08
CA VAL A 91 21.89 -18.58 -12.24
C VAL A 91 22.73 -18.45 -10.97
N TRP A 92 22.92 -19.55 -10.27
CA TRP A 92 23.50 -19.53 -8.93
C TRP A 92 24.92 -18.96 -8.87
N GLU A 93 25.68 -19.15 -9.93
CA GLU A 93 27.03 -18.61 -10.07
C GLU A 93 27.06 -17.10 -10.07
N ASP A 94 26.01 -16.45 -10.58
CA ASP A 94 25.89 -15.00 -10.76
C ASP A 94 25.36 -14.28 -9.53
N LYS A 95 24.99 -14.99 -8.47
CA LYS A 95 24.32 -14.44 -7.28
C LYS A 95 25.01 -13.25 -6.63
N ASP A 96 26.35 -13.26 -6.60
CA ASP A 96 27.16 -12.20 -5.98
C ASP A 96 27.13 -10.91 -6.81
N GLU A 97 27.14 -11.04 -8.13
CA GLU A 97 27.03 -9.92 -9.05
C GLU A 97 25.62 -9.33 -9.01
N LEU A 98 24.59 -10.17 -9.03
CA LEU A 98 23.20 -9.77 -8.96
C LEU A 98 22.84 -9.04 -7.65
N LEU A 99 23.46 -9.44 -6.52
CA LEU A 99 23.35 -8.72 -5.26
C LEU A 99 24.10 -7.38 -5.29
N ALA A 100 25.30 -7.38 -5.85
CA ALA A 100 26.17 -6.20 -5.88
C ALA A 100 25.61 -5.08 -6.75
N ASP A 101 24.99 -5.42 -7.87
CA ASP A 101 24.39 -4.46 -8.82
C ASP A 101 22.94 -4.08 -8.48
N GLY A 102 22.32 -4.76 -7.49
CA GLY A 102 20.96 -4.50 -7.04
C GLY A 102 19.87 -5.09 -7.95
N THR A 103 20.20 -6.05 -8.81
CA THR A 103 19.22 -6.81 -9.59
C THR A 103 18.32 -7.63 -8.67
N ILE A 104 18.89 -8.18 -7.59
CA ILE A 104 18.17 -8.80 -6.49
C ILE A 104 18.53 -8.10 -5.18
N ASP A 105 17.61 -8.06 -4.24
CA ASP A 105 17.80 -7.43 -2.92
C ASP A 105 18.35 -8.43 -1.91
N CYS A 106 18.02 -9.71 -2.05
CA CYS A 106 18.50 -10.78 -1.17
C CYS A 106 18.45 -12.14 -1.84
N LEU A 107 19.15 -13.11 -1.23
CA LEU A 107 19.09 -14.54 -1.58
C LEU A 107 18.28 -15.29 -0.53
N TRP A 108 17.43 -16.18 -0.99
CA TRP A 108 16.64 -17.03 -0.10
C TRP A 108 16.41 -18.40 -0.75
N SER A 109 17.30 -19.34 -0.52
CA SER A 109 17.23 -20.67 -1.15
C SER A 109 18.03 -21.70 -0.34
N SER A 110 17.66 -21.95 0.92
CA SER A 110 18.35 -22.93 1.81
C SER A 110 19.88 -22.74 1.85
N TYR A 111 20.34 -21.50 1.73
CA TYR A 111 21.75 -21.16 1.60
C TYR A 111 22.46 -21.13 2.95
N SER A 112 23.39 -22.08 3.17
CA SER A 112 24.16 -22.13 4.40
C SER A 112 25.14 -20.97 4.54
N MET A 113 25.13 -20.29 5.68
CA MET A 113 26.08 -19.23 6.04
C MET A 113 27.44 -19.76 6.51
N ASN A 114 27.57 -21.05 6.82
CA ASN A 114 28.81 -21.63 7.34
C ASN A 114 30.00 -21.34 6.41
N GLY A 115 31.00 -20.64 6.96
CA GLY A 115 32.21 -20.24 6.24
C GLY A 115 32.00 -19.10 5.25
N ARG A 116 30.91 -18.32 5.41
CA ARG A 116 30.55 -17.16 4.56
C ARG A 116 30.18 -15.93 5.37
N GLU A 117 30.42 -15.99 6.68
CA GLU A 117 30.01 -14.93 7.64
C GLU A 117 30.66 -13.58 7.35
N ASP A 118 31.82 -13.60 6.69
CA ASP A 118 32.55 -12.37 6.31
C ASP A 118 32.09 -11.80 4.94
N LYS A 119 31.22 -12.50 4.25
CA LYS A 119 30.81 -12.14 2.88
C LYS A 119 29.36 -11.60 2.79
N TYR A 120 28.49 -12.07 3.65
CA TYR A 120 27.06 -11.73 3.68
C TYR A 120 26.61 -11.28 5.07
#